data_a818a0e25cbb303569e87020f1bcf22b
#
_entry.id   a818a0e25cbb303569e87020f1bcf22b
#
_cell.length_a   1.000
_cell.length_b   1.000
_cell.length_c   1.000
_cell.angle_alpha   90.00
_cell.angle_beta   90.00
_cell.angle_gamma   90.00
#
_symmetry.space_group_name_H-M   'P 1'
#
loop_
_entity.id
_entity.type
_entity.pdbx_description
1 polymer ?
#
loop_
_entity_poly.entity_id
_entity_poly.type
_entity_poly.pdbx_seq_one_letter_code
_entity_poly.pdbx_strand_id
1 'polypeptide(L)'
;MQIIIYILILIFLVSPAISNNLNYSKEYTIEFSSKNIKLKKEETINLIKKQSFKKIINSYLTSDSYNNIIKNINIDLINTFIYGIEIYEEKINNNNYFSKLKIAYDNSKIINYIINNNINYVSYEPEKFLIIILRFLD
;
A
#
# COMPACT_ATOMS: atom_id res chain seq x y z
N MET A 1 -46.62 13.81 9.27
CA MET A 1 -45.99 13.82 7.96
C MET A 1 -44.71 14.66 7.93
N GLN A 2 -44.65 15.85 8.53
CA GLN A 2 -43.42 16.69 8.58
C GLN A 2 -42.24 16.05 9.30
N ILE A 3 -42.45 15.34 10.40
CA ILE A 3 -41.37 14.68 11.18
C ILE A 3 -40.63 13.60 10.37
N ILE A 4 -41.34 12.87 9.51
CA ILE A 4 -40.76 11.83 8.65
C ILE A 4 -39.82 12.45 7.61
N ILE A 5 -40.15 13.63 7.09
CA ILE A 5 -39.35 14.38 6.12
C ILE A 5 -38.02 14.83 6.77
N TYR A 6 -38.05 15.32 8.01
CA TYR A 6 -36.83 15.71 8.74
C TYR A 6 -35.90 14.53 9.04
N ILE A 7 -36.47 13.35 9.39
CA ILE A 7 -35.68 12.13 9.60
C ILE A 7 -35.03 11.67 8.29
N LEU A 8 -35.75 11.76 7.17
CA LEU A 8 -35.23 11.39 5.85
C LEU A 8 -34.11 12.32 5.41
N ILE A 9 -34.21 13.61 5.67
CA ILE A 9 -33.16 14.60 5.37
C ILE A 9 -31.92 14.35 6.26
N LEU A 10 -32.10 13.97 7.54
CA LEU A 10 -30.99 13.69 8.46
C LEU A 10 -30.19 12.46 8.00
N ILE A 11 -30.85 11.44 7.44
CA ILE A 11 -30.18 10.25 6.91
C ILE A 11 -29.33 10.57 5.67
N PHE A 12 -29.76 11.52 4.84
CA PHE A 12 -28.97 11.94 3.67
C PHE A 12 -27.77 12.84 4.02
N LEU A 13 -27.76 13.46 5.20
CA LEU A 13 -26.63 14.29 5.66
C LEU A 13 -25.48 13.49 6.26
N VAL A 14 -25.71 12.22 6.60
CA VAL A 14 -24.66 11.29 7.00
C VAL A 14 -24.01 10.72 5.74
N SER A 15 -23.29 11.56 5.01
CA SER A 15 -22.38 11.06 3.98
C SER A 15 -21.32 10.24 4.67
N PRO A 16 -21.14 8.94 4.37
CA PRO A 16 -19.99 8.22 4.86
C PRO A 16 -18.76 8.97 4.35
N ALA A 17 -17.95 9.49 5.26
CA ALA A 17 -16.62 9.96 4.92
C ALA A 17 -15.86 8.72 4.42
N ILE A 18 -15.88 8.50 3.09
CA ILE A 18 -15.04 7.49 2.46
C ILE A 18 -13.63 8.03 2.62
N SER A 19 -12.98 7.62 3.71
CA SER A 19 -11.54 7.76 3.85
C SER A 19 -10.93 6.94 2.71
N ASN A 20 -10.55 7.60 1.64
CA ASN A 20 -9.69 7.03 0.61
C ASN A 20 -8.32 6.80 1.24
N ASN A 21 -8.22 5.76 2.05
CA ASN A 21 -6.92 5.19 2.40
C ASN A 21 -6.35 4.65 1.10
N LEU A 22 -5.52 5.45 0.44
CA LEU A 22 -4.77 5.08 -0.76
C LEU A 22 -3.78 3.96 -0.36
N ASN A 23 -4.29 2.72 -0.33
CA ASN A 23 -3.45 1.57 -0.10
C ASN A 23 -2.53 1.40 -1.31
N TYR A 24 -1.23 1.41 -1.06
CA TYR A 24 -0.27 1.08 -2.10
C TYR A 24 -0.41 -0.39 -2.46
N SER A 25 -0.73 -0.67 -3.71
CA SER A 25 -0.83 -2.06 -4.19
C SER A 25 -0.01 -2.25 -5.46
N LYS A 26 0.68 -3.39 -5.55
CA LYS A 26 1.48 -3.73 -6.72
C LYS A 26 1.38 -5.22 -7.04
N GLU A 27 1.34 -5.49 -8.35
CA GLU A 27 1.34 -6.85 -8.89
C GLU A 27 2.76 -7.34 -9.16
N TYR A 28 2.94 -8.64 -8.95
CA TYR A 28 4.20 -9.35 -9.13
C TYR A 28 3.95 -10.67 -9.83
N THR A 29 4.86 -11.01 -10.73
CA THR A 29 4.94 -12.35 -11.31
C THR A 29 6.11 -13.08 -10.66
N ILE A 30 5.86 -14.30 -10.23
CA ILE A 30 6.86 -15.20 -9.65
C ILE A 30 7.01 -16.40 -10.57
N GLU A 31 8.25 -16.70 -10.93
CA GLU A 31 8.61 -17.89 -11.70
C GLU A 31 9.93 -18.43 -11.20
N PHE A 32 9.95 -19.73 -10.87
CA PHE A 32 11.17 -20.43 -10.46
C PHE A 32 11.03 -21.93 -10.61
N SER A 33 12.18 -22.62 -10.60
CA SER A 33 12.27 -24.09 -10.48
C SER A 33 12.90 -24.46 -9.14
N SER A 34 12.27 -25.40 -8.41
CA SER A 34 12.80 -25.89 -7.13
C SER A 34 12.30 -27.30 -6.82
N LYS A 35 13.14 -28.11 -6.18
CA LYS A 35 12.71 -29.39 -5.59
C LYS A 35 11.78 -29.21 -4.39
N ASN A 36 11.89 -28.07 -3.69
CA ASN A 36 11.01 -27.69 -2.57
C ASN A 36 10.28 -26.38 -2.92
N ILE A 37 9.17 -26.51 -3.66
CA ILE A 37 8.37 -25.38 -4.13
C ILE A 37 7.84 -24.55 -2.95
N LYS A 38 7.37 -25.21 -1.87
CA LYS A 38 6.78 -24.51 -0.71
C LYS A 38 7.78 -23.56 -0.06
N LEU A 39 8.98 -24.05 0.25
CA LEU A 39 10.03 -23.24 0.87
C LEU A 39 10.45 -22.10 -0.06
N LYS A 40 10.69 -22.41 -1.35
CA LYS A 40 11.13 -21.41 -2.32
C LYS A 40 10.09 -20.33 -2.59
N LYS A 41 8.81 -20.69 -2.61
CA LYS A 41 7.69 -19.74 -2.69
C LYS A 41 7.70 -18.77 -1.52
N GLU A 42 7.81 -19.27 -0.30
CA GLU A 42 7.86 -18.43 0.91
C GLU A 42 9.05 -17.46 0.90
N GLU A 43 10.24 -17.97 0.60
CA GLU A 43 11.45 -17.14 0.46
C GLU A 43 11.27 -16.04 -0.58
N THR A 44 10.69 -16.39 -1.76
CA THR A 44 10.50 -15.46 -2.86
C THR A 44 9.48 -14.38 -2.51
N ILE A 45 8.35 -14.76 -1.90
CA ILE A 45 7.34 -13.79 -1.43
C ILE A 45 7.94 -12.86 -0.36
N ASN A 46 8.73 -13.38 0.58
CA ASN A 46 9.38 -12.57 1.61
C ASN A 46 10.42 -11.61 1.02
N LEU A 47 11.13 -12.02 -0.03
CA LEU A 47 12.03 -11.13 -0.78
C LEU A 47 11.26 -9.98 -1.46
N ILE A 48 10.15 -10.31 -2.12
CA ILE A 48 9.28 -9.31 -2.77
C ILE A 48 8.72 -8.33 -1.74
N LYS A 49 8.23 -8.80 -0.58
CA LYS A 49 7.78 -7.95 0.51
C LYS A 49 8.86 -6.96 0.95
N LYS A 50 10.08 -7.45 1.18
CA LYS A 50 11.20 -6.59 1.57
C LYS A 50 11.53 -5.55 0.50
N GLN A 51 11.59 -5.94 -0.77
CA GLN A 51 11.93 -5.04 -1.87
C GLN A 51 10.84 -3.99 -2.11
N SER A 52 9.56 -4.40 -2.07
CA SER A 52 8.44 -3.47 -2.26
C SER A 52 8.33 -2.49 -1.10
N PHE A 53 8.46 -2.98 0.14
CA PHE A 53 8.45 -2.12 1.32
C PHE A 53 9.58 -1.08 1.30
N LYS A 54 10.80 -1.48 0.91
CA LYS A 54 11.91 -0.55 0.74
C LYS A 54 11.57 0.60 -0.24
N LYS A 55 10.90 0.29 -1.35
CA LYS A 55 10.46 1.31 -2.32
C LYS A 55 9.43 2.26 -1.73
N ILE A 56 8.45 1.71 -0.99
CA ILE A 56 7.42 2.52 -0.34
C ILE A 56 8.05 3.45 0.69
N ILE A 57 8.87 2.92 1.60
CA ILE A 57 9.52 3.70 2.66
C ILE A 57 10.44 4.79 2.06
N ASN A 58 11.14 4.49 0.98
CA ASN A 58 12.02 5.47 0.32
C ASN A 58 11.24 6.68 -0.24
N SER A 59 9.95 6.52 -0.56
CA SER A 59 9.12 7.64 -1.01
C SER A 59 8.64 8.55 0.12
N TYR A 60 8.69 8.09 1.37
CA TYR A 60 8.25 8.85 2.53
C TYR A 60 9.40 9.46 3.33
N LEU A 61 10.60 8.89 3.28
CA LEU A 61 11.67 9.24 4.19
C LEU A 61 12.76 10.11 3.53
N THR A 62 13.43 10.89 4.37
CA THR A 62 14.73 11.48 3.99
C THR A 62 15.79 10.38 3.85
N SER A 63 16.85 10.63 3.07
CA SER A 63 17.90 9.65 2.82
C SER A 63 18.54 9.08 4.08
N ASP A 64 18.77 9.93 5.09
CA ASP A 64 19.38 9.51 6.35
C ASP A 64 18.44 8.61 7.16
N SER A 65 17.15 8.98 7.25
CA SER A 65 16.12 8.19 7.93
C SER A 65 15.91 6.84 7.24
N TYR A 66 15.89 6.82 5.91
CA TYR A 66 15.78 5.61 5.12
C TYR A 66 16.92 4.62 5.44
N ASN A 67 18.19 5.11 5.41
CA ASN A 67 19.35 4.27 5.68
C ASN A 67 19.34 3.67 7.09
N ASN A 68 18.84 4.41 8.08
CA ASN A 68 18.73 3.94 9.45
C ASN A 68 17.64 2.86 9.61
N ILE A 69 16.48 3.07 9.01
CA ILE A 69 15.35 2.12 9.08
C ILE A 69 15.69 0.81 8.37
N ILE A 70 16.23 0.88 7.15
CA ILE A 70 16.50 -0.31 6.35
C ILE A 70 17.45 -1.29 7.02
N LYS A 71 18.36 -0.82 7.87
CA LYS A 71 19.27 -1.67 8.64
C LYS A 71 18.54 -2.51 9.70
N ASN A 72 17.47 -2.00 10.27
CA ASN A 72 16.78 -2.58 11.43
C ASN A 72 15.46 -3.26 11.09
N ILE A 73 14.99 -3.16 9.83
CA ILE A 73 13.69 -3.67 9.45
C ILE A 73 13.74 -5.19 9.22
N ASN A 74 12.87 -5.91 9.91
CA ASN A 74 12.69 -7.34 9.76
C ASN A 74 11.37 -7.67 9.02
N ILE A 75 11.20 -8.93 8.65
CA ILE A 75 10.02 -9.37 7.90
C ILE A 75 8.74 -9.30 8.74
N ASP A 76 8.83 -9.48 10.05
CA ASP A 76 7.67 -9.45 10.94
C ASP A 76 7.09 -8.05 11.02
N LEU A 77 7.94 -7.03 11.14
CA LEU A 77 7.51 -5.64 11.09
C LEU A 77 6.88 -5.30 9.73
N ILE A 78 7.47 -5.74 8.62
CA ILE A 78 6.90 -5.53 7.28
C ILE A 78 5.49 -6.14 7.19
N ASN A 79 5.30 -7.34 7.74
CA ASN A 79 4.01 -8.03 7.73
C ASN A 79 2.91 -7.23 8.46
N THR A 80 3.24 -6.42 9.48
CA THR A 80 2.26 -5.56 10.17
C THR A 80 1.68 -4.47 9.28
N PHE A 81 2.42 -4.05 8.25
CA PHE A 81 2.00 -3.03 7.29
C PHE A 81 1.26 -3.60 6.08
N ILE A 82 1.26 -4.93 5.90
CA ILE A 82 0.56 -5.55 4.78
C ILE A 82 -0.92 -5.60 5.10
N TYR A 83 -1.73 -4.98 4.22
CA TYR A 83 -3.18 -5.05 4.26
C TYR A 83 -3.69 -6.40 3.75
N GLY A 84 -3.08 -6.92 2.67
CA GLY A 84 -3.44 -8.21 2.09
C GLY A 84 -2.48 -8.67 0.99
N ILE A 85 -2.50 -9.99 0.77
CA ILE A 85 -1.82 -10.63 -0.34
C ILE A 85 -2.85 -11.47 -1.08
N GLU A 86 -3.02 -11.20 -2.35
CA GLU A 86 -3.94 -11.92 -3.24
C GLU A 86 -3.12 -12.68 -4.29
N ILE A 87 -3.31 -13.99 -4.37
CA ILE A 87 -2.73 -14.84 -5.43
C ILE A 87 -3.87 -15.20 -6.38
N TYR A 88 -3.89 -14.64 -7.58
CA TYR A 88 -4.98 -14.80 -8.53
C TYR A 88 -4.65 -15.75 -9.70
N GLU A 89 -3.39 -16.13 -9.84
CA GLU A 89 -2.95 -17.18 -10.76
C GLU A 89 -1.83 -18.00 -10.13
N GLU A 90 -1.99 -19.32 -10.06
CA GLU A 90 -0.97 -20.23 -9.54
C GLU A 90 -0.93 -21.49 -10.37
N LYS A 91 0.27 -21.87 -10.82
CA LYS A 91 0.52 -23.08 -11.60
C LYS A 91 1.75 -23.80 -11.09
N ILE A 92 1.61 -25.12 -10.91
CA ILE A 92 2.70 -25.98 -10.53
C ILE A 92 2.79 -27.09 -11.59
N ASN A 93 3.94 -27.23 -12.21
CA ASN A 93 4.24 -28.29 -13.16
C ASN A 93 5.58 -28.91 -12.82
N ASN A 94 5.57 -30.12 -12.27
CA ASN A 94 6.75 -30.81 -11.72
C ASN A 94 7.47 -29.93 -10.68
N ASN A 95 8.69 -29.48 -11.01
CA ASN A 95 9.51 -28.61 -10.15
C ASN A 95 9.37 -27.11 -10.51
N ASN A 96 8.55 -26.77 -11.50
CA ASN A 96 8.36 -25.40 -11.93
C ASN A 96 7.14 -24.79 -11.24
N TYR A 97 7.31 -23.59 -10.74
CA TYR A 97 6.29 -22.78 -10.10
C TYR A 97 6.12 -21.47 -10.85
N PHE A 98 4.86 -21.11 -11.09
CA PHE A 98 4.47 -19.82 -11.64
C PHE A 98 3.33 -19.26 -10.82
N SER A 99 3.37 -17.98 -10.49
CA SER A 99 2.19 -17.30 -9.94
C SER A 99 2.17 -15.81 -10.25
N LYS A 100 0.96 -15.25 -10.25
CA LYS A 100 0.71 -13.81 -10.22
C LYS A 100 0.06 -13.46 -8.90
N LEU A 101 0.61 -12.50 -8.22
CA LEU A 101 0.12 -12.05 -6.93
C LEU A 101 0.14 -10.54 -6.81
N LYS A 102 -0.73 -10.02 -5.95
CA LYS A 102 -0.83 -8.62 -5.60
C LYS A 102 -0.57 -8.46 -4.11
N ILE A 103 0.30 -7.54 -3.74
CA ILE A 103 0.54 -7.16 -2.35
C ILE A 103 0.00 -5.76 -2.15
N ALA A 104 -0.86 -5.59 -1.15
CA ALA A 104 -1.40 -4.31 -0.75
C ALA A 104 -0.86 -3.92 0.63
N TYR A 105 -0.38 -2.68 0.77
CA TYR A 105 0.14 -2.11 2.00
C TYR A 105 -0.83 -1.07 2.55
N ASP A 106 -0.95 -1.05 3.87
CA ASP A 106 -1.71 -0.04 4.62
C ASP A 106 -0.84 1.19 4.84
N ASN A 107 -1.04 2.20 4.01
CA ASN A 107 -0.30 3.46 4.08
C ASN A 107 -0.49 4.18 5.42
N SER A 108 -1.68 4.08 6.01
CA SER A 108 -1.96 4.73 7.29
C SER A 108 -1.12 4.12 8.41
N LYS A 109 -0.96 2.80 8.44
CA LYS A 109 -0.08 2.13 9.39
C LYS A 109 1.38 2.51 9.20
N ILE A 110 1.83 2.64 7.95
CA ILE A 110 3.21 3.04 7.64
C ILE A 110 3.46 4.46 8.13
N ILE A 111 2.56 5.40 7.82
CA ILE A 111 2.68 6.80 8.23
C ILE A 111 2.63 6.92 9.76
N ASN A 112 1.70 6.23 10.42
CA ASN A 112 1.61 6.22 11.87
C ASN A 112 2.87 5.66 12.54
N TYR A 113 3.48 4.62 11.95
CA TYR A 113 4.75 4.08 12.42
C TYR A 113 5.87 5.12 12.33
N ILE A 114 5.96 5.84 11.21
CA ILE A 114 6.95 6.90 10.99
C ILE A 114 6.78 8.00 12.04
N ILE A 115 5.57 8.50 12.24
CA ILE A 115 5.26 9.58 13.20
C ILE A 115 5.54 9.14 14.63
N ASN A 116 5.03 7.98 15.04
CA ASN A 116 5.14 7.48 16.42
C ASN A 116 6.59 7.18 16.85
N ASN A 117 7.46 6.90 15.86
CA ASN A 117 8.89 6.67 16.13
C ASN A 117 9.76 7.91 15.87
N ASN A 118 9.16 9.09 15.68
CA ASN A 118 9.85 10.37 15.43
C ASN A 118 10.86 10.27 14.27
N ILE A 119 10.47 9.58 13.20
CA ILE A 119 11.33 9.39 12.03
C ILE A 119 11.15 10.58 11.10
N ASN A 120 12.24 11.22 10.68
CA ASN A 120 12.17 12.33 9.74
C ASN A 120 11.64 11.87 8.39
N TYR A 121 10.55 12.48 7.94
CA TYR A 121 9.90 12.15 6.68
C TYR A 121 9.70 13.41 5.82
N VAL A 122 9.53 13.18 4.52
CA VAL A 122 9.20 14.24 3.57
C VAL A 122 7.68 14.39 3.59
N SER A 123 7.19 15.49 4.14
CA SER A 123 5.77 15.83 4.05
C SER A 123 5.49 16.30 2.63
N TYR A 124 4.92 15.44 1.81
CA TYR A 124 4.32 15.86 0.56
C TYR A 124 2.90 16.37 0.88
N GLU A 125 2.78 17.64 1.22
CA GLU A 125 1.50 18.31 1.03
C GLU A 125 1.36 18.53 -0.48
N PRO A 126 0.36 17.91 -1.13
CA PRO A 126 0.11 18.20 -2.55
C PRO A 126 -0.21 19.70 -2.64
N GLU A 127 0.63 20.44 -3.36
CA GLU A 127 0.33 21.83 -3.67
C GLU A 127 -1.05 21.87 -4.35
N LYS A 128 -1.96 22.63 -3.77
CA LYS A 128 -3.29 22.83 -4.36
C LYS A 128 -3.12 23.76 -5.56
N PHE A 129 -3.11 23.19 -6.75
CA PHE A 129 -3.13 23.98 -7.99
C PHE A 129 -4.55 24.40 -8.34
N LEU A 130 -4.76 25.68 -8.52
CA LEU A 130 -5.96 26.22 -9.16
C LEU A 130 -5.65 26.44 -10.63
N ILE A 131 -6.20 25.62 -11.53
CA ILE A 131 -6.08 25.80 -12.97
C ILE A 131 -7.31 26.61 -13.43
N ILE A 132 -7.09 27.86 -13.87
CA ILE A 132 -8.12 28.70 -14.46
C ILE A 132 -7.95 28.64 -15.98
N ILE A 133 -8.92 28.05 -16.68
CA ILE A 133 -8.95 28.02 -18.14
C ILE A 133 -9.90 29.13 -18.62
N LEU A 134 -9.34 30.19 -19.20
CA LEU A 134 -10.10 31.24 -19.85
C LEU A 134 -10.26 30.90 -21.34
N ARG A 135 -11.50 30.74 -21.81
CA ARG A 135 -11.82 30.53 -23.20
C ARG A 135 -12.40 31.83 -23.74
N PHE A 136 -11.69 32.51 -24.62
CA PHE A 136 -12.22 33.61 -25.37
C PHE A 136 -12.95 33.05 -26.59
N LEU A 137 -14.24 33.38 -26.75
CA LEU A 137 -15.03 33.12 -27.94
C LEU A 137 -14.93 34.36 -28.81
N ASP A 138 -14.32 34.23 -29.99
CA ASP A 138 -14.35 35.25 -31.04
C ASP A 138 -15.72 35.22 -31.74
#